data_00cfc7f9ef532bfec59199e491dbc47b
#
_entry.id   00cfc7f9ef532bfec59199e491dbc47b
#
_cell.length_a   1.000
_cell.length_b   1.000
_cell.length_c   1.000
_cell.angle_alpha   90.00
_cell.angle_beta   90.00
_cell.angle_gamma   90.00
#
_symmetry.space_group_name_H-M   'P 1'
#
loop_
_entity.id
_entity.type
_entity.pdbx_description
1 polymer ?
#
loop_
_entity_poly.entity_id
_entity_poly.type
_entity_poly.pdbx_seq_one_letter_code
_entity_poly.pdbx_strand_id
1 'polypeptide(L)'
;SKENTHVADVSAHTTCSRFDRGFDLDAIMEVEYLSPWWAEDGFAQAVVEEVRQSCLDWDRDRFQSAHLIFTAHGIPVSAASRSPYTRQFSQAATIIAEKLGKDFQISYQSTPDNSPIPWTEPEITTVIHSLNADVSSDVIVVPIGFICDHVEVLYDLDQEARTVAEAKGLQMVRVPTVGSSPTFIQMLSRQIRAFVSTLRLNAN
;
A
#
# COMPACT_ATOMS: atom_id res chain seq x y z
N SER A 1 0.41 -37.77 -15.10
CA SER A 1 -0.28 -36.64 -15.69
C SER A 1 0.36 -35.39 -15.13
N LYS A 2 1.10 -34.67 -15.96
CA LYS A 2 1.72 -33.39 -15.61
C LYS A 2 0.72 -32.27 -15.93
N GLU A 3 0.24 -31.56 -14.95
CA GLU A 3 -0.50 -30.30 -15.16
C GLU A 3 0.47 -29.16 -15.27
N ASN A 4 0.51 -28.58 -16.47
CA ASN A 4 1.20 -27.36 -16.80
C ASN A 4 0.40 -26.17 -16.23
N THR A 5 0.91 -25.51 -15.21
CA THR A 5 0.42 -24.19 -14.81
C THR A 5 0.98 -23.13 -15.77
N HIS A 6 0.14 -22.71 -16.72
CA HIS A 6 0.39 -21.53 -17.53
C HIS A 6 0.39 -20.28 -16.64
N VAL A 7 1.55 -19.70 -16.46
CA VAL A 7 1.67 -18.30 -15.99
C VAL A 7 1.14 -17.43 -17.12
N ALA A 8 0.00 -16.79 -16.89
CA ALA A 8 -0.59 -15.86 -17.86
C ALA A 8 0.34 -14.66 -18.02
N ASP A 9 0.83 -14.52 -19.23
CA ASP A 9 1.57 -13.36 -19.74
C ASP A 9 0.65 -12.13 -19.69
N VAL A 10 0.85 -11.24 -18.71
CA VAL A 10 0.14 -9.96 -18.61
C VAL A 10 1.02 -8.89 -19.25
N SER A 11 1.16 -8.94 -20.55
CA SER A 11 1.61 -7.79 -21.34
C SER A 11 0.43 -6.81 -21.48
N ALA A 12 0.14 -6.05 -20.44
CA ALA A 12 -0.78 -4.93 -20.54
C ALA A 12 -0.07 -3.77 -21.24
N HIS A 13 -0.17 -3.72 -22.57
CA HIS A 13 0.11 -2.50 -23.32
C HIS A 13 -0.91 -1.43 -22.92
N THR A 14 -0.61 -0.66 -21.90
CA THR A 14 -1.35 0.57 -21.61
C THR A 14 -0.84 1.65 -22.54
N THR A 15 -1.51 1.83 -23.68
CA THR A 15 -1.32 3.00 -24.54
C THR A 15 -1.71 4.23 -23.74
N CYS A 16 -0.73 5.01 -23.35
CA CYS A 16 -0.92 6.35 -22.81
C CYS A 16 -1.60 7.21 -23.87
N SER A 17 -2.78 7.76 -23.56
CA SER A 17 -3.57 8.58 -24.48
C SER A 17 -2.76 9.79 -24.95
N ARG A 18 -2.71 9.98 -26.27
CA ARG A 18 -2.11 11.07 -27.02
C ARG A 18 -2.25 12.43 -26.35
N PHE A 19 -1.11 13.03 -26.02
CA PHE A 19 -1.01 14.48 -25.98
C PHE A 19 -0.97 14.97 -27.44
N ASP A 20 -2.04 15.62 -27.88
CA ASP A 20 -2.25 16.09 -29.24
C ASP A 20 -1.37 17.32 -29.55
N ARG A 21 -0.08 17.12 -29.80
CA ARG A 21 0.87 18.08 -30.35
C ARG A 21 1.89 17.45 -31.30
N GLY A 22 1.51 16.55 -32.16
CA GLY A 22 2.34 16.18 -33.31
C GLY A 22 3.73 15.61 -33.04
N PHE A 23 4.09 15.35 -31.77
CA PHE A 23 5.29 14.65 -31.39
C PHE A 23 4.93 13.22 -31.04
N ASP A 24 5.31 12.31 -31.91
CA ASP A 24 5.26 10.88 -31.62
C ASP A 24 6.40 10.54 -30.66
N LEU A 25 6.11 10.59 -29.36
CA LEU A 25 7.08 10.22 -28.33
C LEU A 25 7.46 8.74 -28.40
N ASP A 26 6.58 7.88 -28.93
CA ASP A 26 6.84 6.46 -29.11
C ASP A 26 7.93 6.20 -30.18
N ALA A 27 8.15 7.17 -31.10
CA ALA A 27 9.22 7.11 -32.09
C ALA A 27 10.59 7.56 -31.54
N ILE A 28 10.63 8.17 -30.33
CA ILE A 28 11.84 8.80 -29.78
C ILE A 28 12.29 8.11 -28.48
N MET A 29 11.40 7.43 -27.76
CA MET A 29 11.69 6.86 -26.45
C MET A 29 10.99 5.52 -26.28
N GLU A 30 11.76 4.47 -26.04
CA GLU A 30 11.28 3.17 -25.62
C GLU A 30 11.01 3.19 -24.10
N VAL A 31 9.77 2.89 -23.71
CA VAL A 31 9.35 2.88 -22.30
C VAL A 31 9.15 1.44 -21.85
N GLU A 32 9.90 1.07 -20.85
CA GLU A 32 9.84 -0.26 -20.21
C GLU A 32 9.33 -0.16 -18.78
N TYR A 33 8.62 -1.18 -18.32
CA TYR A 33 8.02 -1.22 -16.99
C TYR A 33 8.67 -2.28 -16.11
N LEU A 34 9.03 -1.90 -14.89
CA LEU A 34 9.43 -2.85 -13.86
C LEU A 34 8.22 -3.69 -13.41
N SER A 35 8.49 -4.92 -13.00
CA SER A 35 7.47 -5.75 -12.36
C SER A 35 6.93 -5.06 -11.10
N PRO A 36 5.62 -5.18 -10.82
CA PRO A 36 5.03 -4.66 -9.60
C PRO A 36 5.72 -5.23 -8.35
N TRP A 37 6.09 -4.37 -7.42
CA TRP A 37 6.90 -4.73 -6.23
C TRP A 37 6.08 -4.88 -4.93
N TRP A 38 4.76 -4.76 -4.97
CA TRP A 38 3.89 -4.85 -3.80
C TRP A 38 4.00 -6.16 -3.02
N ALA A 39 4.39 -7.27 -3.67
CA ALA A 39 4.59 -8.58 -3.06
C ALA A 39 6.07 -8.91 -2.78
N GLU A 40 6.98 -7.98 -3.06
CA GLU A 40 8.41 -8.18 -2.81
C GLU A 40 8.69 -8.24 -1.31
N ASP A 41 9.49 -9.23 -0.90
CA ASP A 41 9.88 -9.41 0.50
C ASP A 41 10.53 -8.15 1.09
N GLY A 42 11.34 -7.45 0.30
CA GLY A 42 11.99 -6.21 0.72
C GLY A 42 11.02 -5.06 1.01
N PHE A 43 9.89 -4.98 0.31
CA PHE A 43 8.84 -4.01 0.64
C PHE A 43 8.16 -4.38 1.96
N ALA A 44 7.71 -5.63 2.09
CA ALA A 44 7.08 -6.10 3.31
C ALA A 44 8.01 -5.96 4.53
N GLN A 45 9.30 -6.27 4.36
CA GLN A 45 10.29 -6.12 5.42
C GLN A 45 10.50 -4.66 5.81
N ALA A 46 10.56 -3.73 4.85
CA ALA A 46 10.66 -2.30 5.14
C ALA A 46 9.47 -1.80 5.96
N VAL A 47 8.24 -2.18 5.60
CA VAL A 47 7.04 -1.82 6.38
C VAL A 47 7.09 -2.40 7.79
N VAL A 48 7.50 -3.66 7.95
CA VAL A 48 7.64 -4.31 9.27
C VAL A 48 8.66 -3.57 10.15
N GLU A 49 9.76 -3.09 9.56
CA GLU A 49 10.77 -2.29 10.27
C GLU A 49 10.19 -0.97 10.76
N GLU A 50 9.42 -0.25 9.90
CA GLU A 50 8.75 1.00 10.29
C GLU A 50 7.71 0.77 11.41
N VAL A 51 6.91 -0.30 11.32
CA VAL A 51 5.95 -0.66 12.39
C VAL A 51 6.67 -0.92 13.71
N ARG A 52 7.74 -1.72 13.69
CA ARG A 52 8.50 -2.03 14.91
C ARG A 52 9.18 -0.80 15.50
N GLN A 53 9.71 0.07 14.64
CA GLN A 53 10.31 1.33 15.08
C GLN A 53 9.28 2.28 15.70
N SER A 54 8.09 2.35 15.13
CA SER A 54 6.99 3.20 15.64
C SER A 54 6.42 2.70 16.98
N CYS A 55 6.59 1.41 17.28
CA CYS A 55 6.13 0.77 18.51
C CYS A 55 7.29 0.30 19.40
N LEU A 56 8.48 0.90 19.28
CA LEU A 56 9.71 0.43 19.92
C LEU A 56 9.59 0.36 21.46
N ASP A 57 8.86 1.31 22.06
CA ASP A 57 8.68 1.41 23.52
C ASP A 57 7.50 0.56 24.04
N TRP A 58 6.84 -0.19 23.16
CA TRP A 58 5.72 -1.05 23.55
C TRP A 58 6.22 -2.42 23.98
N ASP A 59 5.66 -2.94 25.07
CA ASP A 59 5.84 -4.33 25.41
C ASP A 59 5.08 -5.24 24.42
N ARG A 60 5.36 -6.54 24.54
CA ARG A 60 4.79 -7.53 23.64
C ARG A 60 3.26 -7.60 23.73
N ASP A 61 2.73 -7.53 24.94
CA ASP A 61 1.29 -7.73 25.17
C ASP A 61 0.51 -6.52 24.62
N ARG A 62 1.00 -5.30 24.85
CA ARG A 62 0.44 -4.09 24.27
C ARG A 62 0.47 -4.14 22.73
N PHE A 63 1.62 -4.53 22.15
CA PHE A 63 1.73 -4.66 20.69
C PHE A 63 0.75 -5.70 20.15
N GLN A 64 0.61 -6.86 20.81
CA GLN A 64 -0.27 -7.93 20.35
C GLN A 64 -1.75 -7.59 20.49
N SER A 65 -2.17 -6.87 21.52
CA SER A 65 -3.56 -6.45 21.73
C SER A 65 -3.99 -5.29 20.83
N ALA A 66 -3.06 -4.44 20.39
CA ALA A 66 -3.36 -3.27 19.54
C ALA A 66 -4.08 -3.66 18.24
N HIS A 67 -5.06 -2.85 17.84
CA HIS A 67 -5.69 -2.98 16.52
C HIS A 67 -4.69 -2.60 15.42
N LEU A 68 -4.60 -3.38 14.36
CA LEU A 68 -3.75 -3.11 13.20
C LEU A 68 -4.63 -2.81 11.98
N ILE A 69 -4.44 -1.64 11.36
CA ILE A 69 -5.17 -1.22 10.18
C ILE A 69 -4.17 -0.83 9.08
N PHE A 70 -4.28 -1.47 7.92
CA PHE A 70 -3.58 -1.03 6.72
C PHE A 70 -4.46 -0.10 5.91
N THR A 71 -3.86 0.98 5.35
CA THR A 71 -4.61 1.93 4.52
C THR A 71 -4.02 2.08 3.13
N ALA A 72 -4.91 2.41 2.18
CA ALA A 72 -4.58 2.81 0.82
C ALA A 72 -5.53 3.92 0.37
N HIS A 73 -5.21 4.60 -0.73
CA HIS A 73 -6.10 5.62 -1.30
C HIS A 73 -7.42 4.97 -1.78
N GLY A 74 -8.54 5.58 -1.43
CA GLY A 74 -9.85 5.23 -1.98
C GLY A 74 -9.87 5.47 -3.49
N ILE A 75 -10.54 4.60 -4.23
CA ILE A 75 -10.76 4.78 -5.67
C ILE A 75 -12.21 4.43 -6.01
N PRO A 76 -12.77 4.98 -7.11
CA PRO A 76 -14.09 4.58 -7.58
C PRO A 76 -14.20 3.06 -7.79
N VAL A 77 -15.30 2.46 -7.34
CA VAL A 77 -15.55 1.00 -7.49
C VAL A 77 -15.42 0.56 -8.96
N SER A 78 -15.86 1.43 -9.89
CA SER A 78 -15.72 1.16 -11.33
C SER A 78 -14.27 1.08 -11.81
N ALA A 79 -13.32 1.76 -11.16
CA ALA A 79 -11.89 1.65 -11.42
C ALA A 79 -11.31 0.43 -10.71
N ALA A 80 -11.70 0.18 -9.46
CA ALA A 80 -11.28 -0.98 -8.68
C ALA A 80 -11.63 -2.30 -9.38
N SER A 81 -12.83 -2.41 -9.95
CA SER A 81 -13.29 -3.63 -10.66
C SER A 81 -12.51 -3.93 -11.94
N ARG A 82 -11.81 -2.96 -12.52
CA ARG A 82 -11.01 -3.09 -13.75
C ARG A 82 -9.51 -3.14 -13.52
N SER A 83 -9.08 -3.12 -12.27
CA SER A 83 -7.66 -3.12 -11.91
C SER A 83 -7.37 -4.16 -10.82
N PRO A 84 -6.12 -4.59 -10.67
CA PRO A 84 -5.75 -5.49 -9.58
C PRO A 84 -5.57 -4.77 -8.22
N TYR A 85 -5.84 -3.46 -8.14
CA TYR A 85 -5.49 -2.57 -7.03
C TYR A 85 -5.91 -3.11 -5.65
N THR A 86 -7.21 -3.36 -5.45
CA THR A 86 -7.74 -3.82 -4.16
C THR A 86 -7.21 -5.20 -3.77
N ARG A 87 -7.05 -6.10 -4.76
CA ARG A 87 -6.46 -7.42 -4.54
C ARG A 87 -4.99 -7.31 -4.14
N GLN A 88 -4.20 -6.52 -4.84
CA GLN A 88 -2.77 -6.32 -4.54
C GLN A 88 -2.59 -5.68 -3.17
N PHE A 89 -3.40 -4.68 -2.83
CA PHE A 89 -3.40 -4.07 -1.50
C PHE A 89 -3.71 -5.09 -0.40
N SER A 90 -4.77 -5.87 -0.54
CA SER A 90 -5.14 -6.90 0.43
C SER A 90 -4.04 -7.98 0.59
N GLN A 91 -3.44 -8.41 -0.51
CA GLN A 91 -2.35 -9.40 -0.49
C GLN A 91 -1.09 -8.83 0.17
N ALA A 92 -0.71 -7.59 -0.12
CA ALA A 92 0.41 -6.92 0.55
C ALA A 92 0.17 -6.81 2.06
N ALA A 93 -1.05 -6.40 2.47
CA ALA A 93 -1.45 -6.34 3.87
C ALA A 93 -1.31 -7.70 4.56
N THR A 94 -1.76 -8.78 3.90
CA THR A 94 -1.65 -10.15 4.42
C THR A 94 -0.19 -10.55 4.64
N ILE A 95 0.69 -10.34 3.65
CA ILE A 95 2.13 -10.68 3.75
C ILE A 95 2.78 -9.94 4.92
N ILE A 96 2.46 -8.65 5.10
CA ILE A 96 3.02 -7.83 6.19
C ILE A 96 2.49 -8.28 7.54
N ALA A 97 1.17 -8.52 7.66
CA ALA A 97 0.53 -8.97 8.89
C ALA A 97 1.05 -10.33 9.36
N GLU A 98 1.28 -11.27 8.45
CA GLU A 98 1.91 -12.56 8.74
C GLU A 98 3.32 -12.39 9.34
N LYS A 99 4.13 -11.47 8.80
CA LYS A 99 5.46 -11.15 9.34
C LYS A 99 5.40 -10.47 10.71
N LEU A 100 4.34 -9.74 11.01
CA LEU A 100 4.09 -9.11 12.30
C LEU A 100 3.48 -10.10 13.31
N GLY A 101 2.88 -11.20 12.86
CA GLY A 101 2.14 -12.16 13.66
C GLY A 101 0.87 -11.55 14.27
N LYS A 102 0.14 -10.73 13.50
CA LYS A 102 -1.05 -9.98 13.96
C LYS A 102 -2.23 -10.14 13.01
N ASP A 103 -3.43 -10.17 13.58
CA ASP A 103 -4.65 -9.91 12.83
C ASP A 103 -4.72 -8.45 12.41
N PHE A 104 -5.40 -8.17 11.30
CA PHE A 104 -5.47 -6.83 10.73
C PHE A 104 -6.84 -6.55 10.09
N GLN A 105 -7.09 -5.27 9.86
CA GLN A 105 -8.15 -4.76 9.01
C GLN A 105 -7.55 -3.94 7.86
N ILE A 106 -8.28 -3.86 6.75
CA ILE A 106 -7.94 -2.94 5.66
C ILE A 106 -8.95 -1.80 5.62
N SER A 107 -8.50 -0.63 5.21
CA SER A 107 -9.36 0.53 5.01
C SER A 107 -8.82 1.41 3.88
N TYR A 108 -9.66 2.35 3.47
CA TYR A 108 -9.30 3.34 2.46
C TYR A 108 -9.41 4.74 3.05
N GLN A 109 -8.67 5.68 2.49
CA GLN A 109 -8.66 7.09 2.86
C GLN A 109 -8.86 7.97 1.63
N SER A 110 -9.03 9.27 1.81
CA SER A 110 -9.18 10.25 0.72
C SER A 110 -10.44 10.00 -0.13
N THR A 111 -11.46 9.38 0.44
CA THR A 111 -12.75 9.23 -0.24
C THR A 111 -13.51 10.55 -0.19
N PRO A 112 -13.95 11.12 -1.32
CA PRO A 112 -14.66 12.39 -1.32
C PRO A 112 -16.00 12.30 -0.59
N ASP A 113 -16.28 13.29 0.27
CA ASP A 113 -17.59 13.44 0.89
C ASP A 113 -18.67 13.60 -0.18
N ASN A 114 -19.82 12.94 0.04
CA ASN A 114 -20.98 13.04 -0.84
C ASN A 114 -20.71 12.74 -2.33
N SER A 115 -19.78 11.85 -2.62
CA SER A 115 -19.51 11.43 -4.00
C SER A 115 -20.77 10.84 -4.65
N PRO A 116 -21.13 11.24 -5.89
CA PRO A 116 -22.27 10.68 -6.62
C PRO A 116 -22.01 9.25 -7.13
N ILE A 117 -20.79 8.75 -7.03
CA ILE A 117 -20.40 7.41 -7.44
C ILE A 117 -19.82 6.64 -6.25
N PRO A 118 -19.97 5.30 -6.19
CA PRO A 118 -19.42 4.49 -5.10
C PRO A 118 -17.91 4.42 -5.18
N TRP A 119 -17.26 4.47 -4.02
CA TRP A 119 -15.82 4.33 -3.80
C TRP A 119 -15.51 3.04 -3.04
N THR A 120 -14.24 2.67 -3.00
CA THR A 120 -13.79 1.51 -2.23
C THR A 120 -14.01 1.73 -0.74
N GLU A 121 -14.45 0.69 -0.04
CA GLU A 121 -14.79 0.68 1.38
C GLU A 121 -14.07 -0.47 2.10
N PRO A 122 -14.00 -0.43 3.45
CA PRO A 122 -14.46 0.63 4.35
C PRO A 122 -13.49 1.83 4.41
N GLU A 123 -14.04 3.02 4.70
CA GLU A 123 -13.26 4.22 4.94
C GLU A 123 -12.62 4.19 6.34
N ILE A 124 -11.43 4.83 6.53
CA ILE A 124 -10.60 4.73 7.74
C ILE A 124 -11.33 5.20 9.01
N THR A 125 -12.07 6.30 8.95
CA THR A 125 -12.82 6.81 10.10
C THR A 125 -13.92 5.85 10.51
N THR A 126 -14.59 5.21 9.54
CA THR A 126 -15.59 4.17 9.77
C THR A 126 -14.99 2.96 10.47
N VAL A 127 -13.81 2.51 10.04
CA VAL A 127 -13.10 1.39 10.69
C VAL A 127 -12.77 1.75 12.14
N ILE A 128 -12.17 2.93 12.37
CA ILE A 128 -11.83 3.39 13.72
C ILE A 128 -13.08 3.48 14.61
N HIS A 129 -14.18 3.99 14.10
CA HIS A 129 -15.45 4.02 14.84
C HIS A 129 -15.96 2.63 15.24
N SER A 130 -15.68 1.59 14.45
CA SER A 130 -16.12 0.22 14.72
C SER A 130 -15.23 -0.52 15.74
N LEU A 131 -14.03 -0.01 16.05
CA LEU A 131 -13.11 -0.67 16.97
C LEU A 131 -13.70 -0.76 18.38
N ASN A 132 -13.41 -1.87 19.06
CA ASN A 132 -13.81 -2.05 20.44
C ASN A 132 -12.68 -1.60 21.38
N ALA A 133 -12.86 -0.45 22.04
CA ALA A 133 -11.90 0.10 22.99
C ALA A 133 -11.73 -0.76 24.26
N ASP A 134 -12.71 -1.64 24.60
CA ASP A 134 -12.58 -2.59 25.71
C ASP A 134 -11.60 -3.73 25.40
N VAL A 135 -11.36 -4.02 24.12
CA VAL A 135 -10.38 -5.03 23.68
C VAL A 135 -8.97 -4.44 23.68
N SER A 136 -8.80 -3.25 23.14
CA SER A 136 -7.55 -2.49 23.19
C SER A 136 -7.83 -1.00 23.02
N SER A 137 -7.09 -0.19 23.78
CA SER A 137 -7.05 1.26 23.60
C SER A 137 -6.05 1.73 22.53
N ASP A 138 -5.28 0.82 21.95
CA ASP A 138 -4.22 1.15 20.98
C ASP A 138 -4.61 0.75 19.56
N VAL A 139 -4.32 1.64 18.59
CA VAL A 139 -4.49 1.37 17.17
C VAL A 139 -3.24 1.78 16.39
N ILE A 140 -2.75 0.87 15.56
CA ILE A 140 -1.62 1.06 14.65
C ILE A 140 -2.18 1.22 13.24
N VAL A 141 -1.96 2.37 12.62
CA VAL A 141 -2.38 2.66 11.24
C VAL A 141 -1.17 2.70 10.33
N VAL A 142 -1.18 1.89 9.28
CA VAL A 142 -0.03 1.67 8.38
C VAL A 142 -0.42 1.97 6.94
N PRO A 143 0.01 3.10 6.35
CA PRO A 143 -0.40 3.53 5.00
C PRO A 143 0.43 2.84 3.90
N ILE A 144 0.23 1.53 3.71
CA ILE A 144 1.00 0.74 2.74
C ILE A 144 0.67 1.02 1.27
N GLY A 145 -0.45 1.70 1.01
CA GLY A 145 -0.81 2.16 -0.34
C GLY A 145 -0.02 3.38 -0.81
N PHE A 146 0.90 3.89 0.01
CA PHE A 146 1.72 5.07 -0.27
C PHE A 146 3.20 4.79 0.00
N ILE A 147 4.07 5.44 -0.77
CA ILE A 147 5.52 5.30 -0.61
C ILE A 147 6.18 6.54 0.00
N CYS A 148 5.45 7.63 0.16
CA CYS A 148 5.92 8.85 0.82
C CYS A 148 4.79 9.51 1.61
N ASP A 149 5.15 10.19 2.71
CA ASP A 149 4.23 10.98 3.52
C ASP A 149 4.00 12.32 2.83
N HIS A 150 2.99 12.40 2.00
CA HIS A 150 2.53 13.65 1.37
C HIS A 150 1.32 14.23 2.12
N VAL A 151 0.85 15.40 1.67
CA VAL A 151 -0.18 16.17 2.38
C VAL A 151 -1.47 15.39 2.64
N GLU A 152 -1.91 14.55 1.70
CA GLU A 152 -3.14 13.74 1.88
C GLU A 152 -2.95 12.70 3.01
N VAL A 153 -1.83 11.95 3.00
CA VAL A 153 -1.53 10.98 4.08
C VAL A 153 -1.51 11.67 5.44
N LEU A 154 -0.85 12.84 5.52
CA LEU A 154 -0.74 13.59 6.77
C LEU A 154 -2.09 14.15 7.22
N TYR A 155 -2.90 14.67 6.29
CA TYR A 155 -4.21 15.23 6.62
C TYR A 155 -5.20 14.14 7.03
N ASP A 156 -5.39 13.13 6.17
CA ASP A 156 -6.39 12.09 6.40
C ASP A 156 -6.07 11.26 7.64
N LEU A 157 -4.80 10.97 7.89
CA LEU A 157 -4.42 10.10 9.00
C LEU A 157 -4.02 10.85 10.28
N ASP A 158 -3.22 11.91 10.18
CA ASP A 158 -2.72 12.62 11.36
C ASP A 158 -3.68 13.69 11.88
N GLN A 159 -4.71 14.11 11.07
CA GLN A 159 -5.75 15.02 11.49
C GLN A 159 -7.11 14.31 11.63
N GLU A 160 -7.68 13.81 10.54
CA GLU A 160 -9.04 13.27 10.55
C GLU A 160 -9.15 11.95 11.32
N ALA A 161 -8.40 10.92 10.92
CA ALA A 161 -8.42 9.61 11.57
C ALA A 161 -7.99 9.70 13.04
N ARG A 162 -6.96 10.51 13.34
CA ARG A 162 -6.50 10.75 14.72
C ARG A 162 -7.59 11.41 15.57
N THR A 163 -8.28 12.43 15.05
CA THR A 163 -9.38 13.10 15.78
C THR A 163 -10.46 12.10 16.14
N VAL A 164 -10.83 11.21 15.23
CA VAL A 164 -11.83 10.16 15.48
C VAL A 164 -11.33 9.16 16.52
N ALA A 165 -10.06 8.74 16.45
CA ALA A 165 -9.47 7.83 17.42
C ALA A 165 -9.47 8.44 18.83
N GLU A 166 -9.02 9.68 18.98
CA GLU A 166 -8.98 10.41 20.24
C GLU A 166 -10.36 10.62 20.83
N ALA A 167 -11.36 10.99 20.03
CA ALA A 167 -12.77 11.13 20.47
C ALA A 167 -13.34 9.81 21.02
N LYS A 168 -12.77 8.67 20.59
CA LYS A 168 -13.13 7.32 21.02
C LYS A 168 -12.27 6.81 22.20
N GLY A 169 -11.32 7.61 22.68
CA GLY A 169 -10.38 7.23 23.73
C GLY A 169 -9.29 6.25 23.28
N LEU A 170 -9.06 6.14 21.97
CA LEU A 170 -8.01 5.30 21.40
C LEU A 170 -6.70 6.08 21.26
N GLN A 171 -5.57 5.42 21.52
CA GLN A 171 -4.23 5.93 21.25
C GLN A 171 -3.78 5.47 19.87
N MET A 172 -3.72 6.39 18.92
CA MET A 172 -3.35 6.08 17.56
C MET A 172 -1.87 6.34 17.28
N VAL A 173 -1.19 5.31 16.80
CA VAL A 173 0.14 5.39 16.19
C VAL A 173 -0.02 5.28 14.67
N ARG A 174 0.31 6.35 13.94
CA ARG A 174 0.45 6.30 12.50
C ARG A 174 1.90 5.97 12.16
N VAL A 175 2.10 4.85 11.49
CA VAL A 175 3.41 4.39 11.01
C VAL A 175 3.81 5.20 9.77
N PRO A 176 5.05 5.72 9.67
CA PRO A 176 5.53 6.37 8.45
C PRO A 176 5.42 5.45 7.24
N THR A 177 5.28 6.03 6.06
CA THR A 177 5.46 5.29 4.80
C THR A 177 6.91 4.85 4.66
N VAL A 178 7.18 3.85 3.80
CA VAL A 178 8.54 3.31 3.62
C VAL A 178 9.56 4.35 3.13
N GLY A 179 9.11 5.40 2.45
CA GLY A 179 9.91 6.54 2.04
C GLY A 179 11.26 6.15 1.43
N SER A 180 12.33 6.62 2.06
CA SER A 180 13.71 6.31 1.69
C SER A 180 14.36 5.26 2.60
N SER A 181 13.58 4.36 3.21
CA SER A 181 14.14 3.32 4.07
C SER A 181 15.21 2.51 3.33
N PRO A 182 16.34 2.20 3.97
CA PRO A 182 17.43 1.47 3.30
C PRO A 182 16.98 0.13 2.72
N THR A 183 16.10 -0.59 3.42
CA THR A 183 15.57 -1.89 3.00
C THR A 183 14.75 -1.77 1.73
N PHE A 184 13.87 -0.75 1.65
CA PHE A 184 13.05 -0.48 0.46
C PHE A 184 13.92 -0.05 -0.73
N ILE A 185 14.87 0.88 -0.53
CA ILE A 185 15.77 1.36 -1.58
C ILE A 185 16.69 0.24 -2.10
N GLN A 186 17.17 -0.65 -1.24
CA GLN A 186 17.95 -1.81 -1.67
C GLN A 186 17.13 -2.77 -2.53
N MET A 187 15.86 -3.02 -2.17
CA MET A 187 14.95 -3.84 -2.96
C MET A 187 14.75 -3.23 -4.36
N LEU A 188 14.40 -1.95 -4.46
CA LEU A 188 14.24 -1.26 -5.75
C LEU A 188 15.54 -1.27 -6.57
N SER A 189 16.68 -1.04 -5.95
CA SER A 189 17.99 -1.07 -6.63
C SER A 189 18.29 -2.45 -7.23
N ARG A 190 17.99 -3.53 -6.51
CA ARG A 190 18.15 -4.90 -7.03
C ARG A 190 17.23 -5.15 -8.23
N GLN A 191 15.96 -4.77 -8.12
CA GLN A 191 14.98 -4.92 -9.19
C GLN A 191 15.40 -4.17 -10.46
N ILE A 192 15.81 -2.91 -10.32
CA ILE A 192 16.27 -2.08 -11.45
C ILE A 192 17.52 -2.69 -12.10
N ARG A 193 18.50 -3.13 -11.32
CA ARG A 193 19.74 -3.75 -11.85
C ARG A 193 19.43 -5.04 -12.60
N ALA A 194 18.60 -5.91 -12.06
CA ALA A 194 18.19 -7.14 -12.72
C ALA A 194 17.50 -6.84 -14.05
N PHE A 195 16.57 -5.88 -14.05
CA PHE A 195 15.84 -5.46 -15.24
C PHE A 195 16.77 -4.91 -16.33
N VAL A 196 17.66 -3.98 -16.00
CA VAL A 196 18.65 -3.42 -16.94
C VAL A 196 19.59 -4.50 -17.51
N SER A 197 19.95 -5.49 -16.69
CA SER A 197 20.77 -6.61 -17.17
C SER A 197 20.03 -7.46 -18.20
N THR A 198 18.74 -7.69 -18.01
CA THR A 198 17.89 -8.42 -18.98
C THR A 198 17.76 -7.67 -20.30
N LEU A 199 17.56 -6.35 -20.27
CA LEU A 199 17.48 -5.53 -21.48
C LEU A 199 18.77 -5.60 -22.30
N ARG A 200 19.93 -5.53 -21.65
CA ARG A 200 21.25 -5.63 -22.33
C ARG A 200 21.50 -6.98 -22.98
N LEU A 201 20.97 -8.07 -22.40
CA LEU A 201 21.10 -9.41 -22.99
C LEU A 201 20.20 -9.58 -24.23
N ASN A 202 19.07 -8.92 -24.27
CA ASN A 202 18.13 -8.98 -25.38
C ASN A 202 18.54 -8.06 -26.57
N ALA A 203 19.42 -7.10 -26.35
CA ALA A 203 19.92 -6.16 -27.34
C ALA A 203 21.16 -6.66 -28.13
N ASN A 204 21.73 -7.82 -27.78
CA ASN A 204 22.83 -8.50 -28.46
C ASN A 204 22.34 -9.74 -29.20
#